data_a7ee3ce4483ace8534dc8ffdfc016eb8
#
_entry.id   a7ee3ce4483ace8534dc8ffdfc016eb8
#
_cell.length_a   1.000
_cell.length_b   1.000
_cell.length_c   1.000
_cell.angle_alpha   90.00
_cell.angle_beta   90.00
_cell.angle_gamma   90.00
#
_symmetry.space_group_name_H-M   'P 1'
#
loop_
_entity.id
_entity.type
_entity.pdbx_description
1 polymer ?
#
loop_
_entity_poly.entity_id
_entity_poly.type
_entity_poly.pdbx_seq_one_letter_code
_entity_poly.pdbx_strand_id
1 'polypeptide(L)'
;VLSLAQAAPLVRFRAQAMQDAVPVGVGAMAAILGLEAAKVIEGCAEAVRTFGLNTSEVVEAVNFNDPMQTVIAGSKAAVDKACEVLKANGAKRALPLPVSAPFHSSLMKPAAEKLKEKLAAVHFAAPQIPVINNIEVATEIDADRIRAALYQQAFGPVRWVECVQAIKARGLATIVECGPGKVLAGLVKRIDPELTGAPLFDPASLAEVKEMLA
;
A
#
# COMPACT_ATOMS: atom_id res chain seq x y z
N VAL A 1 -7.36 -10.24 -16.73
CA VAL A 1 -6.53 -11.10 -15.90
C VAL A 1 -7.40 -12.16 -15.20
N LEU A 2 -8.42 -11.74 -14.48
CA LEU A 2 -9.42 -12.58 -13.81
C LEU A 2 -10.81 -12.06 -14.10
N SER A 3 -11.80 -12.94 -14.14
CA SER A 3 -13.21 -12.53 -14.08
C SER A 3 -13.55 -12.03 -12.68
N LEU A 4 -14.63 -11.25 -12.55
CA LEU A 4 -15.12 -10.81 -11.23
C LEU A 4 -15.49 -12.01 -10.34
N ALA A 5 -16.09 -13.04 -10.91
CA ALA A 5 -16.45 -14.28 -10.20
C ALA A 5 -15.23 -15.01 -9.61
N GLN A 6 -14.06 -14.91 -10.25
CA GLN A 6 -12.79 -15.45 -9.74
C GLN A 6 -12.10 -14.52 -8.75
N ALA A 7 -12.12 -13.22 -9.04
CA ALA A 7 -11.42 -12.23 -8.22
C ALA A 7 -12.09 -12.00 -6.86
N ALA A 8 -13.42 -11.93 -6.79
CA ALA A 8 -14.11 -11.59 -5.55
C ALA A 8 -13.87 -12.61 -4.40
N PRO A 9 -13.97 -13.94 -4.63
CA PRO A 9 -13.61 -14.92 -3.59
C PRO A 9 -12.14 -14.87 -3.19
N LEU A 10 -11.22 -14.59 -4.14
CA LEU A 10 -9.79 -14.49 -3.89
C LEU A 10 -9.46 -13.27 -3.01
N VAL A 11 -10.06 -12.11 -3.31
CA VAL A 11 -9.88 -10.88 -2.52
C VAL A 11 -10.46 -11.05 -1.12
N ARG A 12 -11.63 -11.69 -0.99
CA ARG A 12 -12.21 -12.01 0.33
C ARG A 12 -11.30 -12.93 1.12
N PHE A 13 -10.76 -13.98 0.49
CA PHE A 13 -9.81 -14.89 1.14
C PHE A 13 -8.55 -14.15 1.61
N ARG A 14 -7.98 -13.27 0.75
CA ARG A 14 -6.84 -12.43 1.09
C ARG A 14 -7.13 -11.59 2.33
N ALA A 15 -8.27 -10.89 2.35
CA ALA A 15 -8.66 -10.04 3.47
C ALA A 15 -8.76 -10.84 4.77
N GLN A 16 -9.41 -12.00 4.75
CA GLN A 16 -9.54 -12.88 5.92
C GLN A 16 -8.19 -13.41 6.38
N ALA A 17 -7.36 -13.92 5.47
CA ALA A 17 -6.03 -14.42 5.80
C ALA A 17 -5.15 -13.34 6.45
N MET A 18 -5.21 -12.10 5.94
CA MET A 18 -4.46 -10.97 6.50
C MET A 18 -5.01 -10.56 7.87
N GLN A 19 -6.32 -10.60 8.08
CA GLN A 19 -6.95 -10.34 9.39
C GLN A 19 -6.55 -11.37 10.44
N ASP A 20 -6.42 -12.65 10.03
CA ASP A 20 -6.11 -13.77 10.92
C ASP A 20 -4.59 -13.94 11.15
N ALA A 21 -3.74 -13.19 10.43
CA ALA A 21 -2.29 -13.35 10.49
C ALA A 21 -1.68 -12.89 11.82
N VAL A 22 -2.29 -11.89 12.44
CA VAL A 22 -1.83 -11.32 13.73
C VAL A 22 -3.04 -11.12 14.63
N PRO A 23 -2.98 -11.56 15.89
CA PRO A 23 -4.06 -11.33 16.85
C PRO A 23 -4.41 -9.84 16.98
N VAL A 24 -5.69 -9.53 17.14
CA VAL A 24 -6.17 -8.16 17.33
C VAL A 24 -5.47 -7.51 18.54
N GLY A 25 -4.94 -6.30 18.36
CA GLY A 25 -4.25 -5.56 19.41
C GLY A 25 -2.74 -5.84 19.52
N VAL A 26 -2.22 -6.87 18.81
CA VAL A 26 -0.78 -7.18 18.78
C VAL A 26 -0.05 -6.34 17.72
N GLY A 27 -0.70 -6.11 16.58
CA GLY A 27 -0.20 -5.24 15.51
C GLY A 27 -0.80 -3.84 15.56
N ALA A 28 -0.10 -2.89 14.95
CA ALA A 28 -0.56 -1.51 14.79
C ALA A 28 -0.04 -0.88 13.49
N MET A 29 -0.67 0.22 13.09
CA MET A 29 -0.22 1.10 12.01
C MET A 29 -0.33 2.56 12.44
N ALA A 30 0.53 3.42 11.89
CA ALA A 30 0.46 4.86 12.09
C ALA A 30 0.84 5.63 10.82
N ALA A 31 0.16 6.75 10.56
CA ALA A 31 0.53 7.67 9.51
C ALA A 31 1.54 8.71 10.02
N ILE A 32 2.67 8.81 9.36
CA ILE A 32 3.73 9.78 9.64
C ILE A 32 3.62 10.90 8.60
N LEU A 33 3.42 12.12 9.06
CA LEU A 33 3.20 13.29 8.23
C LEU A 33 4.30 14.33 8.41
N GLY A 34 4.70 14.93 7.30
CA GLY A 34 5.67 16.03 7.28
C GLY A 34 7.12 15.58 7.46
N LEU A 35 7.43 14.33 7.12
CA LEU A 35 8.77 13.77 7.13
C LEU A 35 8.98 12.94 5.85
N GLU A 36 10.15 13.07 5.24
CA GLU A 36 10.54 12.33 4.04
C GLU A 36 10.66 10.82 4.31
N ALA A 37 10.32 10.00 3.30
CA ALA A 37 10.28 8.55 3.42
C ALA A 37 11.60 7.93 3.91
N ALA A 38 12.76 8.43 3.45
CA ALA A 38 14.08 7.95 3.89
C ALA A 38 14.26 8.10 5.41
N LYS A 39 13.89 9.26 5.96
CA LYS A 39 13.96 9.51 7.40
C LYS A 39 12.95 8.66 8.19
N VAL A 40 11.79 8.35 7.60
CA VAL A 40 10.82 7.43 8.23
C VAL A 40 11.40 6.02 8.31
N ILE A 41 12.04 5.53 7.25
CA ILE A 41 12.72 4.22 7.23
C ILE A 41 13.82 4.17 8.30
N GLU A 42 14.68 5.20 8.37
CA GLU A 42 15.75 5.29 9.38
C GLU A 42 15.20 5.30 10.80
N GLY A 43 14.13 6.08 11.06
CA GLY A 43 13.48 6.14 12.36
C GLY A 43 12.80 4.83 12.77
N CYS A 44 12.23 4.07 11.83
CA CYS A 44 11.74 2.72 12.10
C CYS A 44 12.88 1.80 12.53
N ALA A 45 14.01 1.81 11.82
CA ALA A 45 15.19 1.03 12.18
C ALA A 45 15.78 1.45 13.54
N GLU A 46 15.78 2.75 13.85
CA GLU A 46 16.19 3.28 15.14
C GLU A 46 15.28 2.76 16.27
N ALA A 47 13.96 2.82 16.08
CA ALA A 47 12.99 2.32 17.06
C ALA A 47 13.19 0.84 17.37
N VAL A 48 13.38 0.00 16.33
CA VAL A 48 13.64 -1.44 16.53
C VAL A 48 14.91 -1.68 17.34
N ARG A 49 16.00 -0.93 17.09
CA ARG A 49 17.25 -1.07 17.85
C ARG A 49 17.08 -0.84 19.36
N THR A 50 16.08 -0.07 19.80
CA THR A 50 15.82 0.16 21.24
C THR A 50 15.35 -1.09 21.97
N PHE A 51 14.85 -2.10 21.27
CA PHE A 51 14.41 -3.38 21.85
C PHE A 51 15.53 -4.43 21.96
N GLY A 52 16.73 -4.11 21.49
CA GLY A 52 17.90 -5.00 21.55
C GLY A 52 18.11 -5.86 20.29
N LEU A 53 19.26 -6.54 20.23
CA LEU A 53 19.74 -7.23 19.04
C LEU A 53 18.92 -8.47 18.65
N ASN A 54 18.26 -9.12 19.61
CA ASN A 54 17.49 -10.36 19.38
C ASN A 54 15.98 -10.15 19.54
N THR A 55 15.50 -8.95 19.26
CA THR A 55 14.09 -8.62 19.38
C THR A 55 13.25 -9.30 18.28
N SER A 56 12.03 -9.70 18.62
CA SER A 56 10.98 -10.06 17.67
C SER A 56 10.10 -8.85 17.27
N GLU A 57 10.37 -7.68 17.86
CA GLU A 57 9.64 -6.45 17.55
C GLU A 57 9.97 -5.96 16.13
N VAL A 58 8.93 -5.61 15.40
CA VAL A 58 9.00 -5.17 14.00
C VAL A 58 8.25 -3.87 13.83
N VAL A 59 8.85 -2.90 13.15
CA VAL A 59 8.16 -1.76 12.55
C VAL A 59 8.83 -1.38 11.23
N GLU A 60 8.03 -1.22 10.20
CA GLU A 60 8.46 -0.99 8.82
C GLU A 60 7.66 0.14 8.20
N ALA A 61 8.28 0.89 7.26
CA ALA A 61 7.59 1.82 6.40
C ALA A 61 6.87 1.03 5.29
N VAL A 62 5.55 1.11 5.27
CA VAL A 62 4.73 0.20 4.46
C VAL A 62 3.89 0.86 3.37
N ASN A 63 3.51 2.15 3.49
CA ASN A 63 2.81 2.86 2.42
C ASN A 63 3.48 4.21 2.17
N PHE A 64 4.05 4.37 1.00
CA PHE A 64 4.64 5.63 0.52
C PHE A 64 3.57 6.39 -0.26
N ASN A 65 2.72 7.14 0.48
CA ASN A 65 1.49 7.74 -0.06
C ASN A 65 1.73 9.07 -0.80
N ASP A 66 2.61 9.90 -0.27
CA ASP A 66 3.13 11.10 -0.94
C ASP A 66 4.55 11.41 -0.40
N PRO A 67 5.30 12.37 -0.97
CA PRO A 67 6.69 12.66 -0.56
C PRO A 67 6.89 12.94 0.93
N MET A 68 5.83 13.38 1.63
CA MET A 68 5.87 13.76 3.05
C MET A 68 4.87 12.98 3.90
N GLN A 69 4.31 11.89 3.35
CA GLN A 69 3.36 11.03 4.06
C GLN A 69 3.70 9.55 3.85
N THR A 70 4.15 8.92 4.92
CA THR A 70 4.44 7.47 4.96
C THR A 70 3.64 6.81 6.08
N VAL A 71 3.08 5.63 5.80
CA VAL A 71 2.48 4.79 6.85
C VAL A 71 3.51 3.78 7.32
N ILE A 72 3.58 3.58 8.63
CA ILE A 72 4.37 2.55 9.29
C ILE A 72 3.46 1.46 9.86
N ALA A 73 3.92 0.22 9.88
CA ALA A 73 3.20 -0.92 10.42
C ALA A 73 4.15 -1.90 11.10
N GLY A 74 3.64 -2.61 12.10
CA GLY A 74 4.43 -3.59 12.83
C GLY A 74 3.76 -4.06 14.12
N SER A 75 4.55 -4.59 15.04
CA SER A 75 4.08 -4.87 16.39
C SER A 75 3.74 -3.57 17.13
N LYS A 76 2.72 -3.63 17.98
CA LYS A 76 2.18 -2.42 18.63
C LYS A 76 3.26 -1.64 19.38
N ALA A 77 4.09 -2.33 20.19
CA ALA A 77 5.14 -1.68 20.96
C ALA A 77 6.18 -0.98 20.06
N ALA A 78 6.59 -1.62 18.96
CA ALA A 78 7.54 -1.03 18.01
C ALA A 78 6.94 0.15 17.24
N VAL A 79 5.66 0.10 16.85
CA VAL A 79 4.97 1.23 16.21
C VAL A 79 4.83 2.42 17.17
N ASP A 80 4.44 2.17 18.42
CA ASP A 80 4.35 3.22 19.46
C ASP A 80 5.72 3.88 19.65
N LYS A 81 6.80 3.08 19.76
CA LYS A 81 8.18 3.58 19.88
C LYS A 81 8.63 4.36 18.63
N ALA A 82 8.32 3.86 17.44
CA ALA A 82 8.64 4.55 16.21
C ALA A 82 7.93 5.91 16.09
N CYS A 83 6.68 6.02 16.56
CA CYS A 83 5.98 7.29 16.62
C CYS A 83 6.69 8.32 17.52
N GLU A 84 7.29 7.91 18.64
CA GLU A 84 8.09 8.79 19.52
C GLU A 84 9.37 9.25 18.80
N VAL A 85 10.14 8.29 18.29
CA VAL A 85 11.40 8.54 17.57
C VAL A 85 11.17 9.48 16.37
N LEU A 86 10.18 9.18 15.54
CA LEU A 86 9.90 9.97 14.34
C LEU A 86 9.43 11.39 14.66
N LYS A 87 8.67 11.59 15.75
CA LYS A 87 8.34 12.93 16.23
C LYS A 87 9.58 13.69 16.67
N ALA A 88 10.49 13.03 17.42
CA ALA A 88 11.77 13.64 17.82
C ALA A 88 12.64 13.98 16.60
N ASN A 89 12.57 13.17 15.53
CA ASN A 89 13.30 13.37 14.27
C ASN A 89 12.61 14.37 13.30
N GLY A 90 11.55 15.07 13.76
CA GLY A 90 10.95 16.19 13.03
C GLY A 90 9.65 15.88 12.29
N ALA A 91 9.02 14.73 12.47
CA ALA A 91 7.69 14.48 11.93
C ALA A 91 6.67 15.45 12.53
N LYS A 92 5.89 16.12 11.67
CA LYS A 92 4.85 17.06 12.13
C LYS A 92 3.73 16.35 12.90
N ARG A 93 3.38 15.13 12.48
CA ARG A 93 2.38 14.28 13.14
C ARG A 93 2.74 12.82 12.98
N ALA A 94 2.45 12.03 14.01
CA ALA A 94 2.40 10.58 13.97
C ALA A 94 1.01 10.17 14.51
N LEU A 95 0.15 9.67 13.63
CA LEU A 95 -1.26 9.43 13.88
C LEU A 95 -1.54 7.92 13.86
N PRO A 96 -1.87 7.29 14.97
CA PRO A 96 -2.34 5.91 14.96
C PRO A 96 -3.54 5.73 14.05
N LEU A 97 -3.57 4.65 13.28
CA LEU A 97 -4.67 4.32 12.40
C LEU A 97 -5.60 3.30 13.07
N PRO A 98 -6.94 3.44 12.94
CA PRO A 98 -7.92 2.50 13.48
C PRO A 98 -8.02 1.24 12.61
N VAL A 99 -6.92 0.47 12.54
CA VAL A 99 -6.83 -0.75 11.75
C VAL A 99 -6.67 -1.98 12.63
N SER A 100 -7.05 -3.14 12.12
CA SER A 100 -7.12 -4.40 12.85
C SER A 100 -5.86 -5.24 12.74
N ALA A 101 -4.94 -4.93 11.80
CA ALA A 101 -3.72 -5.69 11.57
C ALA A 101 -2.60 -4.79 10.99
N PRO A 102 -1.31 -5.19 11.13
CA PRO A 102 -0.16 -4.46 10.62
C PRO A 102 0.06 -4.76 9.12
N PHE A 103 -0.89 -4.30 8.28
CA PHE A 103 -0.90 -4.58 6.85
C PHE A 103 0.39 -4.15 6.15
N HIS A 104 0.80 -4.91 5.15
CA HIS A 104 2.00 -4.66 4.33
C HIS A 104 3.34 -4.77 5.07
N SER A 105 3.37 -5.17 6.34
CA SER A 105 4.60 -5.49 7.07
C SER A 105 4.99 -6.95 6.93
N SER A 106 6.21 -7.30 7.31
CA SER A 106 6.72 -8.68 7.34
C SER A 106 5.89 -9.60 8.23
N LEU A 107 5.12 -9.07 9.18
CA LEU A 107 4.17 -9.83 10.02
C LEU A 107 3.00 -10.43 9.21
N MET A 108 2.79 -9.98 7.96
CA MET A 108 1.78 -10.53 7.05
C MET A 108 2.26 -11.76 6.26
N LYS A 109 3.53 -12.19 6.41
CA LYS A 109 4.05 -13.38 5.72
C LYS A 109 3.18 -14.64 5.88
N PRO A 110 2.65 -14.96 7.08
CA PRO A 110 1.77 -16.12 7.23
C PRO A 110 0.50 -16.05 6.37
N ALA A 111 -0.07 -14.86 6.20
CA ALA A 111 -1.20 -14.64 5.29
C ALA A 111 -0.78 -14.81 3.83
N ALA A 112 0.40 -14.32 3.46
CA ALA A 112 0.94 -14.43 2.12
C ALA A 112 1.15 -15.89 1.70
N GLU A 113 1.67 -16.75 2.59
CA GLU A 113 1.84 -18.18 2.32
C GLU A 113 0.49 -18.86 2.03
N LYS A 114 -0.54 -18.57 2.84
CA LYS A 114 -1.90 -19.08 2.57
C LYS A 114 -2.45 -18.56 1.23
N LEU A 115 -2.20 -17.28 0.91
CA LEU A 115 -2.60 -16.69 -0.36
C LEU A 115 -1.89 -17.32 -1.55
N LYS A 116 -0.60 -17.63 -1.44
CA LYS A 116 0.20 -18.31 -2.47
C LYS A 116 -0.43 -19.61 -2.95
N GLU A 117 -0.91 -20.43 -2.02
CA GLU A 117 -1.61 -21.67 -2.34
C GLU A 117 -2.89 -21.42 -3.15
N LYS A 118 -3.68 -20.40 -2.77
CA LYS A 118 -4.88 -20.01 -3.51
C LYS A 118 -4.56 -19.43 -4.89
N LEU A 119 -3.52 -18.62 -5.00
CA LEU A 119 -3.06 -18.06 -6.27
C LEU A 119 -2.61 -19.15 -7.25
N ALA A 120 -1.96 -20.21 -6.76
CA ALA A 120 -1.52 -21.33 -7.59
C ALA A 120 -2.69 -22.09 -8.23
N ALA A 121 -3.85 -22.14 -7.56
CA ALA A 121 -5.05 -22.83 -8.05
C ALA A 121 -5.90 -21.98 -9.03
N VAL A 122 -5.53 -20.72 -9.26
CA VAL A 122 -6.30 -19.80 -10.13
C VAL A 122 -5.59 -19.61 -11.47
N HIS A 123 -6.35 -19.72 -12.55
CA HIS A 123 -5.85 -19.41 -13.89
C HIS A 123 -5.83 -17.89 -14.11
N PHE A 124 -4.65 -17.34 -14.40
CA PHE A 124 -4.45 -15.93 -14.75
C PHE A 124 -4.26 -15.79 -16.25
N ALA A 125 -5.12 -15.02 -16.92
CA ALA A 125 -4.92 -14.60 -18.30
C ALA A 125 -3.98 -13.39 -18.37
N ALA A 126 -3.29 -13.23 -19.49
CA ALA A 126 -2.52 -12.01 -19.74
C ALA A 126 -3.41 -10.76 -19.67
N PRO A 127 -2.97 -9.67 -19.05
CA PRO A 127 -3.72 -8.42 -18.99
C PRO A 127 -3.85 -7.79 -20.39
N GLN A 128 -5.06 -7.34 -20.75
CA GLN A 128 -5.31 -6.60 -21.98
C GLN A 128 -4.97 -5.10 -21.84
N ILE A 129 -4.99 -4.60 -20.61
CA ILE A 129 -4.62 -3.23 -20.24
C ILE A 129 -3.40 -3.33 -19.32
N PRO A 130 -2.33 -2.54 -19.55
CA PRO A 130 -1.17 -2.54 -18.66
C PRO A 130 -1.57 -2.18 -17.23
N VAL A 131 -1.20 -3.00 -16.27
CA VAL A 131 -1.44 -2.78 -14.84
C VAL A 131 -0.09 -2.60 -14.14
N ILE A 132 0.14 -1.42 -13.58
CA ILE A 132 1.32 -1.18 -12.75
C ILE A 132 1.02 -1.74 -11.36
N ASN A 133 1.80 -2.76 -10.93
CA ASN A 133 1.70 -3.27 -9.58
C ASN A 133 2.45 -2.35 -8.60
N ASN A 134 1.98 -2.24 -7.37
CA ASN A 134 2.52 -1.33 -6.37
C ASN A 134 3.65 -1.91 -5.50
N ILE A 135 4.08 -3.14 -5.77
CA ILE A 135 5.21 -3.76 -5.07
C ILE A 135 6.53 -3.62 -5.85
N GLU A 136 6.50 -3.81 -7.17
CA GLU A 136 7.66 -3.72 -8.05
C GLU A 136 7.66 -2.44 -8.91
N VAL A 137 6.52 -1.75 -8.98
CA VAL A 137 6.28 -0.60 -9.90
C VAL A 137 6.45 -1.01 -11.36
N ALA A 138 6.06 -2.23 -11.67
CA ALA A 138 6.22 -2.86 -12.98
C ALA A 138 4.87 -3.30 -13.56
N THR A 139 4.84 -3.49 -14.87
CA THR A 139 3.72 -4.14 -15.57
C THR A 139 4.13 -5.55 -15.94
N GLU A 140 3.33 -6.53 -15.53
CA GLU A 140 3.57 -7.93 -15.80
C GLU A 140 2.49 -8.49 -16.72
N ILE A 141 2.91 -9.29 -17.70
CA ILE A 141 2.02 -10.02 -18.61
C ILE A 141 2.04 -11.53 -18.35
N ASP A 142 3.09 -12.01 -17.72
CA ASP A 142 3.26 -13.42 -17.37
C ASP A 142 2.48 -13.77 -16.10
N ALA A 143 1.75 -14.90 -16.14
CA ALA A 143 0.89 -15.32 -15.05
C ALA A 143 1.65 -15.64 -13.76
N ASP A 144 2.86 -16.22 -13.85
CA ASP A 144 3.65 -16.59 -12.67
C ASP A 144 4.26 -15.35 -12.02
N ARG A 145 4.68 -14.37 -12.82
CA ARG A 145 5.13 -13.07 -12.30
C ARG A 145 3.99 -12.30 -11.64
N ILE A 146 2.78 -12.33 -12.21
CA ILE A 146 1.59 -11.73 -11.59
C ILE A 146 1.29 -12.39 -10.23
N ARG A 147 1.36 -13.74 -10.15
CA ARG A 147 1.19 -14.46 -8.88
C ARG A 147 2.26 -14.08 -7.86
N ALA A 148 3.52 -13.99 -8.30
CA ALA A 148 4.64 -13.60 -7.45
C ALA A 148 4.46 -12.17 -6.89
N ALA A 149 4.04 -11.21 -7.73
CA ALA A 149 3.77 -9.84 -7.31
C ALA A 149 2.60 -9.77 -6.31
N LEU A 150 1.51 -10.50 -6.54
CA LEU A 150 0.36 -10.58 -5.61
C LEU A 150 0.72 -11.22 -4.26
N TYR A 151 1.58 -12.23 -4.27
CA TYR A 151 2.13 -12.82 -3.05
C TYR A 151 2.97 -11.83 -2.27
N GLN A 152 3.94 -11.19 -2.91
CA GLN A 152 4.84 -10.21 -2.28
C GLN A 152 4.10 -8.98 -1.75
N GLN A 153 3.08 -8.51 -2.48
CA GLN A 153 2.27 -7.36 -2.11
C GLN A 153 1.56 -7.53 -0.76
N ALA A 154 1.27 -8.75 -0.33
CA ALA A 154 0.58 -8.98 0.93
C ALA A 154 1.40 -8.57 2.16
N PHE A 155 2.74 -8.64 2.08
CA PHE A 155 3.67 -8.31 3.16
C PHE A 155 4.77 -7.31 2.77
N GLY A 156 4.68 -6.74 1.57
CA GLY A 156 5.62 -5.74 1.06
C GLY A 156 4.98 -4.36 0.91
N PRO A 157 5.80 -3.32 0.72
CA PRO A 157 5.35 -1.93 0.74
C PRO A 157 4.48 -1.57 -0.47
N VAL A 158 3.59 -0.60 -0.25
CA VAL A 158 2.82 0.08 -1.29
C VAL A 158 3.62 1.30 -1.76
N ARG A 159 4.22 1.23 -2.94
CA ARG A 159 5.07 2.26 -3.55
C ARG A 159 4.23 3.22 -4.41
N TRP A 160 3.23 3.89 -3.78
CA TRP A 160 2.25 4.69 -4.51
C TRP A 160 2.86 5.90 -5.22
N VAL A 161 3.79 6.60 -4.58
CA VAL A 161 4.53 7.72 -5.21
C VAL A 161 5.18 7.28 -6.51
N GLU A 162 5.89 6.17 -6.48
CA GLU A 162 6.58 5.65 -7.67
C GLU A 162 5.61 5.13 -8.73
N CYS A 163 4.45 4.55 -8.33
CA CYS A 163 3.40 4.18 -9.28
C CYS A 163 2.87 5.40 -10.04
N VAL A 164 2.59 6.50 -9.34
CA VAL A 164 2.13 7.75 -9.97
C VAL A 164 3.20 8.32 -10.91
N GLN A 165 4.46 8.32 -10.50
CA GLN A 165 5.58 8.75 -11.34
C GLN A 165 5.74 7.87 -12.59
N ALA A 166 5.58 6.54 -12.44
CA ALA A 166 5.64 5.60 -13.56
C ALA A 166 4.47 5.80 -14.54
N ILE A 167 3.28 6.20 -14.07
CA ILE A 167 2.15 6.58 -14.91
C ILE A 167 2.49 7.86 -15.69
N LYS A 168 3.01 8.91 -15.02
CA LYS A 168 3.46 10.14 -15.68
C LYS A 168 4.54 9.88 -16.74
N ALA A 169 5.51 9.03 -16.43
CA ALA A 169 6.60 8.68 -17.36
C ALA A 169 6.10 8.00 -18.66
N ARG A 170 4.87 7.48 -18.67
CA ARG A 170 4.19 6.95 -19.86
C ARG A 170 3.43 8.01 -20.67
N GLY A 171 3.58 9.29 -20.31
CA GLY A 171 2.94 10.41 -21.00
C GLY A 171 1.48 10.66 -20.57
N LEU A 172 1.02 10.07 -19.47
CA LEU A 172 -0.34 10.25 -18.95
C LEU A 172 -0.37 11.40 -17.96
N ALA A 173 -1.28 12.35 -18.18
CA ALA A 173 -1.44 13.55 -17.35
C ALA A 173 -2.63 13.45 -16.37
N THR A 174 -3.57 12.54 -16.64
CA THR A 174 -4.79 12.38 -15.82
C THR A 174 -4.85 10.98 -15.22
N ILE A 175 -5.11 10.92 -13.91
CA ILE A 175 -5.30 9.68 -13.15
C ILE A 175 -6.70 9.71 -12.54
N VAL A 176 -7.52 8.72 -12.91
CA VAL A 176 -8.90 8.60 -12.42
C VAL A 176 -8.96 7.57 -11.29
N GLU A 177 -9.40 8.00 -10.09
CA GLU A 177 -9.67 7.11 -8.97
C GLU A 177 -11.09 6.53 -9.11
N CYS A 178 -11.19 5.28 -9.54
CA CYS A 178 -12.48 4.56 -9.66
C CYS A 178 -12.83 3.87 -8.34
N GLY A 179 -13.77 4.40 -7.58
CA GLY A 179 -14.19 3.81 -6.31
C GLY A 179 -14.95 4.77 -5.40
N PRO A 180 -15.33 4.31 -4.19
CA PRO A 180 -16.22 5.07 -3.28
C PRO A 180 -15.54 6.23 -2.55
N GLY A 181 -14.30 6.59 -2.92
CA GLY A 181 -13.53 7.65 -2.26
C GLY A 181 -12.91 8.63 -3.23
N LYS A 182 -12.10 9.53 -2.70
CA LYS A 182 -11.30 10.51 -3.44
C LYS A 182 -9.94 10.77 -2.80
N VAL A 183 -9.43 9.76 -2.09
CA VAL A 183 -8.16 9.85 -1.36
C VAL A 183 -6.99 9.83 -2.31
N LEU A 184 -6.99 8.89 -3.26
CA LEU A 184 -5.89 8.73 -4.22
C LEU A 184 -5.82 9.92 -5.18
N ALA A 185 -6.96 10.43 -5.64
CA ALA A 185 -7.02 11.63 -6.46
C ALA A 185 -6.38 12.84 -5.74
N GLY A 186 -6.62 12.98 -4.43
CA GLY A 186 -5.97 13.99 -3.61
C GLY A 186 -4.46 13.79 -3.43
N LEU A 187 -3.98 12.54 -3.43
CA LEU A 187 -2.56 12.21 -3.34
C LEU A 187 -1.82 12.54 -4.64
N VAL A 188 -2.43 12.31 -5.80
CA VAL A 188 -1.83 12.56 -7.12
C VAL A 188 -1.25 13.97 -7.20
N LYS A 189 -2.03 14.97 -6.86
CA LYS A 189 -1.60 16.39 -6.92
C LYS A 189 -0.50 16.73 -5.92
N ARG A 190 -0.41 16.02 -4.78
CA ARG A 190 0.67 16.20 -3.81
C ARG A 190 1.97 15.52 -4.24
N ILE A 191 1.87 14.44 -5.02
CA ILE A 191 3.02 13.76 -5.60
C ILE A 191 3.59 14.58 -6.76
N ASP A 192 2.72 15.06 -7.64
CA ASP A 192 3.11 15.87 -8.80
C ASP A 192 2.00 16.86 -9.15
N PRO A 193 2.25 18.18 -8.99
CA PRO A 193 1.25 19.22 -9.24
C PRO A 193 0.87 19.39 -10.72
N GLU A 194 1.66 18.84 -11.65
CA GLU A 194 1.33 18.84 -13.10
C GLU A 194 0.30 17.76 -13.46
N LEU A 195 0.08 16.77 -12.57
CA LEU A 195 -0.91 15.72 -12.79
C LEU A 195 -2.29 16.12 -12.30
N THR A 196 -3.31 15.64 -13.00
CA THR A 196 -4.71 15.78 -12.62
C THR A 196 -5.20 14.49 -12.00
N GLY A 197 -5.62 14.53 -10.73
CA GLY A 197 -6.34 13.44 -10.06
C GLY A 197 -7.85 13.70 -10.10
N ALA A 198 -8.63 12.79 -10.67
CA ALA A 198 -10.08 12.91 -10.79
C ALA A 198 -10.78 11.73 -10.08
N PRO A 199 -11.68 11.96 -9.10
CA PRO A 199 -12.43 10.89 -8.48
C PRO A 199 -13.65 10.52 -9.33
N LEU A 200 -13.95 9.22 -9.41
CA LEU A 200 -15.11 8.67 -10.13
C LEU A 200 -15.88 7.73 -9.19
N PHE A 201 -16.94 8.23 -8.54
CA PHE A 201 -17.63 7.48 -7.49
C PHE A 201 -19.17 7.61 -7.55
N ASP A 202 -19.71 8.51 -8.39
CA ASP A 202 -21.14 8.73 -8.59
C ASP A 202 -21.43 9.19 -10.03
N PRO A 203 -22.73 9.31 -10.44
CA PRO A 203 -23.11 9.76 -11.78
C PRO A 203 -22.61 11.15 -12.17
N ALA A 204 -22.52 12.07 -11.21
CA ALA A 204 -22.03 13.44 -11.45
C ALA A 204 -20.53 13.43 -11.78
N SER A 205 -19.72 12.78 -10.95
CA SER A 205 -18.29 12.62 -11.18
C SER A 205 -17.97 11.82 -12.46
N LEU A 206 -18.85 10.89 -12.87
CA LEU A 206 -18.74 10.22 -14.16
C LEU A 206 -18.91 11.20 -15.34
N ALA A 207 -19.85 12.14 -15.27
CA ALA A 207 -20.04 13.16 -16.29
C ALA A 207 -18.81 14.08 -16.40
N GLU A 208 -18.30 14.55 -15.24
CA GLU A 208 -17.09 15.38 -15.17
C GLU A 208 -15.85 14.68 -15.75
N VAL A 209 -15.63 13.42 -15.40
CA VAL A 209 -14.50 12.64 -15.92
C VAL A 209 -14.62 12.40 -17.42
N LYS A 210 -15.83 12.14 -17.95
CA LYS A 210 -16.05 12.01 -19.39
C LYS A 210 -15.73 13.30 -20.14
N GLU A 211 -16.15 14.44 -19.65
CA GLU A 211 -15.85 15.74 -20.23
C GLU A 211 -14.34 16.06 -20.20
N MET A 212 -13.67 15.69 -19.10
CA MET A 212 -12.22 15.86 -18.93
C MET A 212 -11.39 15.01 -19.91
N LEU A 213 -11.89 13.83 -20.31
CA LEU A 213 -11.19 12.88 -21.18
C LEU A 213 -11.59 13.00 -22.67
N ALA A 214 -12.56 13.84 -23.01
CA ALA A 214 -13.01 14.10 -24.38
C ALA A 214 -12.06 15.04 -25.12
#